data_2177d4cd749e54515a6a480194dff0b8
#
_entry.id   2177d4cd749e54515a6a480194dff0b8
#
_cell.length_a   1.000
_cell.length_b   1.000
_cell.length_c   1.000
_cell.angle_alpha   90.00
_cell.angle_beta   90.00
_cell.angle_gamma   90.00
#
_symmetry.space_group_name_H-M   'P 1'
#
loop_
_entity.id
_entity.type
_entity.pdbx_description
1 polymer ?
#
loop_
_entity_poly.entity_id
_entity_poly.type
_entity_poly.pdbx_seq_one_letter_code
_entity_poly.pdbx_strand_id
1 'polypeptide(L)'
;MWLLVALVWAGVGLSRMWFGLRTWGESDVPVYMRARSQGYEPYYGTDGARGAVSCELDVCSNVGVYLLDKGGSAADAAIGVASCVGAIDLFHSGIGGGGFALVKTHGNDPIMLDYREMAPAQAHRDIFVGMPANASIFGGLAAAVPGEVRGWEQLHKLYGRLPWHEILAPVVTITRRGFRVPSQLYDRLLLFEGPICEDSALG
;
A
#
# COMPACT_ATOMS: atom_id res chain seq x y z
N MET A 1 18.38 -0.84 12.24
CA MET A 1 17.36 -1.88 12.00
C MET A 1 16.92 -1.73 10.54
N TRP A 2 17.29 -2.66 9.69
CA TRP A 2 17.02 -2.61 8.26
C TRP A 2 15.80 -3.47 7.97
N LEU A 3 14.77 -2.89 7.39
CA LEU A 3 13.63 -3.62 6.85
C LEU A 3 13.70 -3.49 5.34
N LEU A 4 13.91 -4.60 4.65
CA LEU A 4 13.83 -4.66 3.20
C LEU A 4 12.43 -5.16 2.86
N VAL A 5 11.57 -4.25 2.40
CA VAL A 5 10.33 -4.62 1.72
C VAL A 5 10.66 -4.63 0.24
N ALA A 6 10.98 -5.80 -0.32
CA ALA A 6 11.17 -5.97 -1.74
C ALA A 6 9.83 -6.35 -2.38
N LEU A 7 9.26 -5.43 -3.13
CA LEU A 7 8.23 -5.74 -4.12
C LEU A 7 8.86 -5.69 -5.50
N VAL A 8 8.96 -6.85 -6.15
CA VAL A 8 9.47 -7.00 -7.52
C VAL A 8 8.34 -6.71 -8.50
N TRP A 9 8.58 -5.80 -9.46
CA TRP A 9 7.81 -5.81 -10.70
C TRP A 9 8.54 -5.26 -11.92
N ALA A 10 8.19 -5.87 -13.06
CA ALA A 10 8.71 -5.54 -14.40
C ALA A 10 7.64 -4.80 -15.21
N GLY A 11 8.06 -3.74 -15.79
CA GLY A 11 7.77 -2.95 -16.96
C GLY A 11 6.42 -2.97 -17.71
N VAL A 12 5.98 -1.79 -18.14
CA VAL A 12 5.74 -1.34 -19.53
C VAL A 12 5.16 0.10 -19.53
N GLY A 13 5.77 0.96 -20.28
CA GLY A 13 5.42 2.07 -21.16
C GLY A 13 4.28 3.07 -20.90
N LEU A 14 4.71 4.32 -20.85
CA LEU A 14 4.18 5.68 -21.02
C LEU A 14 2.84 5.90 -21.74
N SER A 15 1.94 6.68 -21.15
CA SER A 15 1.32 7.87 -21.78
C SER A 15 0.57 8.75 -20.75
N ARG A 16 0.69 10.09 -20.92
CA ARG A 16 0.12 11.10 -20.02
C ARG A 16 -1.28 11.48 -20.50
N MET A 17 -2.28 11.44 -19.60
CA MET A 17 -3.53 12.16 -19.77
C MET A 17 -3.94 12.86 -18.48
N TRP A 18 -4.36 14.14 -18.60
CA TRP A 18 -4.79 15.00 -17.52
C TRP A 18 -6.30 14.89 -17.35
N PHE A 19 -6.77 14.47 -16.19
CA PHE A 19 -8.13 14.72 -15.75
C PHE A 19 -8.11 15.85 -14.72
N GLY A 20 -9.00 16.82 -14.90
CA GLY A 20 -9.07 18.03 -14.07
C GLY A 20 -9.55 17.73 -12.66
N LEU A 21 -8.63 17.36 -11.79
CA LEU A 21 -8.82 17.39 -10.35
C LEU A 21 -8.20 18.66 -9.80
N ARG A 22 -8.93 19.32 -8.88
CA ARG A 22 -8.57 20.56 -8.20
C ARG A 22 -7.08 20.64 -7.94
N THR A 23 -6.42 21.63 -8.52
CA THR A 23 -5.02 21.94 -8.24
C THR A 23 -4.89 22.41 -6.80
N TRP A 24 -4.14 21.68 -6.01
CA TRP A 24 -3.77 22.07 -4.66
C TRP A 24 -2.73 23.18 -4.74
N GLY A 25 -2.89 24.22 -3.92
CA GLY A 25 -1.82 25.17 -3.68
C GLY A 25 -0.68 24.47 -2.93
N GLU A 26 0.59 24.79 -3.24
CA GLU A 26 1.75 24.24 -2.54
C GLU A 26 1.69 24.41 -1.02
N SER A 27 0.94 25.42 -0.53
CA SER A 27 0.73 25.71 0.89
C SER A 27 -0.15 24.68 1.61
N ASP A 28 -1.01 23.94 0.88
CA ASP A 28 -2.01 23.03 1.48
C ASP A 28 -1.49 21.60 1.64
N VAL A 29 -0.28 21.34 1.12
CA VAL A 29 0.34 20.02 1.20
C VAL A 29 1.24 19.96 2.43
N PRO A 30 1.03 18.99 3.35
CA PRO A 30 1.94 18.77 4.46
C PRO A 30 3.40 18.66 3.99
N VAL A 31 4.36 19.09 4.82
CA VAL A 31 5.79 19.13 4.46
C VAL A 31 6.30 17.78 3.95
N TYR A 32 5.83 16.69 4.52
CA TYR A 32 6.19 15.33 4.08
C TYR A 32 5.60 14.94 2.71
N MET A 33 4.56 15.65 2.23
CA MET A 33 4.00 15.49 0.90
C MET A 33 4.58 16.46 -0.13
N ARG A 34 5.31 17.49 0.31
CA ARG A 34 5.96 18.47 -0.57
C ARG A 34 7.22 17.94 -1.24
N ALA A 35 7.62 16.72 -0.96
CA ALA A 35 8.77 16.09 -1.58
C ALA A 35 8.55 16.00 -3.10
N ARG A 36 9.01 17.07 -3.74
CA ARG A 36 9.44 17.23 -5.12
C ARG A 36 8.62 16.50 -6.20
N SER A 37 7.64 17.22 -6.71
CA SER A 37 7.01 16.93 -8.00
C SER A 37 7.95 17.25 -9.21
N GLN A 38 9.21 17.58 -8.97
CA GLN A 38 10.20 17.90 -10.00
C GLN A 38 11.55 17.25 -9.66
N GLY A 39 11.74 16.05 -10.21
CA GLY A 39 13.01 15.35 -10.14
C GLY A 39 13.16 14.55 -8.84
N TYR A 40 13.02 13.24 -8.96
CA TYR A 40 13.40 12.29 -7.94
C TYR A 40 14.90 12.39 -7.68
N GLU A 41 15.29 13.03 -6.59
CA GLU A 41 16.56 12.77 -5.95
C GLU A 41 16.27 11.70 -4.89
N PRO A 42 16.74 10.46 -5.08
CA PRO A 42 16.65 9.47 -4.02
C PRO A 42 17.33 10.05 -2.78
N TYR A 43 16.63 10.05 -1.66
CA TYR A 43 17.23 10.40 -0.37
C TYR A 43 18.22 9.30 -0.01
N TYR A 44 19.43 9.41 -0.54
CA TYR A 44 20.58 8.68 -0.01
C TYR A 44 20.89 9.33 1.33
N GLY A 45 20.69 8.57 2.41
CA GLY A 45 20.99 9.06 3.74
C GLY A 45 22.33 9.76 3.77
N THR A 46 22.31 11.03 4.12
CA THR A 46 23.52 11.75 4.52
C THR A 46 24.09 11.05 5.74
N ASP A 47 25.38 11.21 5.99
CA ASP A 47 26.02 10.76 7.24
C ASP A 47 25.15 11.16 8.43
N GLY A 48 24.54 10.16 9.12
CA GLY A 48 23.59 10.36 10.20
C GLY A 48 22.14 9.96 9.88
N ALA A 49 21.82 9.50 8.67
CA ALA A 49 20.49 8.97 8.36
C ALA A 49 20.14 7.77 9.26
N ARG A 50 19.00 7.85 9.93
CA ARG A 50 18.56 6.82 10.90
C ARG A 50 17.73 5.72 10.27
N GLY A 51 17.39 5.83 8.98
CA GLY A 51 16.61 4.85 8.25
C GLY A 51 16.40 5.23 6.80
N ALA A 52 15.90 4.28 6.02
CA ALA A 52 15.53 4.46 4.62
C ALA A 52 14.22 3.75 4.33
N VAL A 53 13.46 4.28 3.38
CA VAL A 53 12.17 3.73 2.93
C VAL A 53 12.16 3.73 1.42
N SER A 54 11.67 2.64 0.81
CA SER A 54 11.48 2.53 -0.63
C SER A 54 10.20 1.75 -0.92
N CYS A 55 9.39 2.29 -1.80
CA CYS A 55 8.26 1.61 -2.42
C CYS A 55 8.02 2.20 -3.82
N GLU A 56 7.06 1.68 -4.56
CA GLU A 56 6.73 2.10 -5.92
C GLU A 56 6.13 3.50 -6.04
N LEU A 57 5.57 4.05 -4.95
CA LEU A 57 4.94 5.36 -4.90
C LEU A 57 5.74 6.32 -4.02
N ASP A 58 6.24 7.41 -4.61
CA ASP A 58 7.00 8.44 -3.88
C ASP A 58 6.23 8.99 -2.68
N VAL A 59 4.94 9.25 -2.84
CA VAL A 59 4.09 9.75 -1.77
C VAL A 59 4.03 8.78 -0.58
N CYS A 60 4.01 7.48 -0.84
CA CYS A 60 3.98 6.46 0.19
C CYS A 60 5.35 6.24 0.83
N SER A 61 6.44 6.31 0.04
CA SER A 61 7.80 6.34 0.59
C SER A 61 7.98 7.51 1.55
N ASN A 62 7.46 8.69 1.21
CA ASN A 62 7.50 9.88 2.07
C ASN A 62 6.68 9.70 3.36
N VAL A 63 5.56 8.99 3.33
CA VAL A 63 4.83 8.61 4.55
C VAL A 63 5.72 7.79 5.48
N GLY A 64 6.43 6.80 4.93
CA GLY A 64 7.35 5.98 5.73
C GLY A 64 8.50 6.80 6.34
N VAL A 65 9.14 7.69 5.56
CA VAL A 65 10.19 8.61 6.06
C VAL A 65 9.64 9.51 7.16
N TYR A 66 8.47 10.11 6.97
CA TYR A 66 7.81 10.93 7.98
C TYR A 66 7.61 10.18 9.30
N LEU A 67 7.17 8.92 9.25
CA LEU A 67 6.98 8.10 10.45
C LEU A 67 8.30 7.78 11.14
N LEU A 68 9.38 7.55 10.39
CA LEU A 68 10.72 7.40 10.95
C LEU A 68 11.20 8.69 11.65
N ASP A 69 10.97 9.86 11.04
CA ASP A 69 11.31 11.16 11.61
C ASP A 69 10.53 11.46 12.90
N LYS A 70 9.32 10.94 13.02
CA LYS A 70 8.50 10.99 14.25
C LYS A 70 9.02 10.06 15.35
N GLY A 71 10.09 9.32 15.13
CA GLY A 71 10.63 8.35 16.08
C GLY A 71 10.03 6.95 15.98
N GLY A 72 9.24 6.72 14.94
CA GLY A 72 8.68 5.40 14.62
C GLY A 72 9.76 4.38 14.32
N SER A 73 9.37 3.12 14.43
CA SER A 73 10.20 1.99 14.05
C SER A 73 10.11 1.72 12.53
N ALA A 74 10.96 0.85 12.02
CA ALA A 74 10.82 0.35 10.66
C ALA A 74 9.48 -0.39 10.42
N ALA A 75 8.91 -0.99 11.47
CA ALA A 75 7.59 -1.61 11.42
C ALA A 75 6.48 -0.56 11.26
N ASP A 76 6.55 0.55 12.00
CA ASP A 76 5.59 1.66 11.85
C ASP A 76 5.66 2.26 10.43
N ALA A 77 6.88 2.48 9.93
CA ALA A 77 7.08 2.96 8.57
C ALA A 77 6.52 1.98 7.52
N ALA A 78 6.77 0.67 7.69
CA ALA A 78 6.26 -0.35 6.77
C ALA A 78 4.72 -0.40 6.76
N ILE A 79 4.06 -0.32 7.92
CA ILE A 79 2.60 -0.27 8.02
C ILE A 79 2.04 0.99 7.34
N GLY A 80 2.65 2.15 7.61
CA GLY A 80 2.25 3.40 6.99
C GLY A 80 2.39 3.36 5.45
N VAL A 81 3.49 2.80 4.96
CA VAL A 81 3.72 2.62 3.51
C VAL A 81 2.70 1.65 2.92
N ALA A 82 2.53 0.47 3.52
CA ALA A 82 1.60 -0.55 3.02
C ALA A 82 0.16 -0.02 2.98
N SER A 83 -0.28 0.68 4.04
CA SER A 83 -1.60 1.30 4.07
C SER A 83 -1.77 2.41 3.01
N CYS A 84 -0.70 3.17 2.73
CA CYS A 84 -0.70 4.19 1.67
C CYS A 84 -0.77 3.58 0.27
N VAL A 85 0.05 2.56 0.00
CA VAL A 85 0.04 1.84 -1.29
C VAL A 85 -1.33 1.22 -1.52
N GLY A 86 -1.90 0.53 -0.52
CA GLY A 86 -3.22 -0.06 -0.62
C GLY A 86 -4.37 0.94 -0.80
N ALA A 87 -4.18 2.20 -0.39
CA ALA A 87 -5.16 3.25 -0.61
C ALA A 87 -5.06 3.90 -2.01
N ILE A 88 -3.86 3.96 -2.60
CA ILE A 88 -3.62 4.60 -3.90
C ILE A 88 -3.65 3.56 -5.02
N ASP A 89 -2.88 2.49 -4.91
CA ASP A 89 -2.79 1.41 -5.90
C ASP A 89 -3.65 0.21 -5.49
N LEU A 90 -4.92 0.48 -5.21
CA LEU A 90 -5.92 -0.44 -4.68
C LEU A 90 -6.16 -1.70 -5.56
N PHE A 91 -5.65 -1.71 -6.79
CA PHE A 91 -5.82 -2.81 -7.73
C PHE A 91 -4.88 -4.00 -7.43
N HIS A 92 -3.81 -3.82 -6.67
CA HIS A 92 -2.87 -4.91 -6.36
C HIS A 92 -2.43 -4.98 -4.89
N SER A 93 -2.86 -4.04 -4.05
CA SER A 93 -2.62 -4.06 -2.60
C SER A 93 -3.81 -3.48 -1.87
N GLY A 94 -4.00 -3.83 -0.61
CA GLY A 94 -5.04 -3.23 0.22
C GLY A 94 -5.54 -4.12 1.34
N ILE A 95 -6.42 -3.56 2.16
CA ILE A 95 -6.96 -4.20 3.37
C ILE A 95 -7.80 -5.45 3.11
N GLY A 96 -8.21 -5.68 1.86
CA GLY A 96 -8.89 -6.90 1.43
C GLY A 96 -7.95 -8.04 1.06
N GLY A 97 -6.66 -7.78 1.08
CA GLY A 97 -5.61 -8.72 0.72
C GLY A 97 -4.84 -9.27 1.92
N GLY A 98 -3.59 -9.61 1.67
CA GLY A 98 -2.65 -10.11 2.65
C GLY A 98 -1.23 -10.13 2.06
N GLY A 99 -0.28 -10.69 2.80
CA GLY A 99 1.09 -10.71 2.35
C GLY A 99 2.05 -11.44 3.29
N PHE A 100 3.32 -11.11 3.12
CA PHE A 100 4.41 -11.62 3.95
C PHE A 100 5.29 -10.45 4.40
N ALA A 101 5.75 -10.48 5.64
CA ALA A 101 6.73 -9.54 6.13
C ALA A 101 7.96 -10.28 6.67
N LEU A 102 9.14 -9.92 6.16
CA LEU A 102 10.41 -10.40 6.70
C LEU A 102 11.01 -9.31 7.59
N VAL A 103 11.19 -9.62 8.86
CA VAL A 103 11.75 -8.69 9.84
C VAL A 103 13.10 -9.21 10.32
N LYS A 104 14.15 -8.40 10.16
CA LYS A 104 15.48 -8.65 10.68
C LYS A 104 15.86 -7.58 11.68
N THR A 105 16.03 -7.96 12.93
CA THR A 105 16.60 -7.09 13.98
C THR A 105 18.07 -7.40 14.22
N HIS A 106 18.79 -6.43 14.73
CA HIS A 106 20.22 -6.64 15.03
C HIS A 106 20.41 -7.74 16.08
N GLY A 107 21.30 -8.68 15.82
CA GLY A 107 21.64 -9.77 16.73
C GLY A 107 20.65 -10.95 16.79
N ASN A 108 19.47 -10.86 16.19
CA ASN A 108 18.48 -11.94 16.18
C ASN A 108 18.35 -12.57 14.79
N ASP A 109 17.82 -13.77 14.72
CA ASP A 109 17.43 -14.38 13.46
C ASP A 109 16.27 -13.65 12.79
N PRO A 110 16.17 -13.66 11.45
CA PRO A 110 15.03 -13.07 10.76
C PRO A 110 13.74 -13.83 11.10
N ILE A 111 12.66 -13.07 11.26
CA ILE A 111 11.32 -13.62 11.47
C ILE A 111 10.47 -13.29 10.24
N MET A 112 9.78 -14.29 9.71
CA MET A 112 8.77 -14.12 8.69
C MET A 112 7.38 -14.14 9.33
N LEU A 113 6.59 -13.13 9.02
CA LEU A 113 5.16 -13.09 9.33
C LEU A 113 4.40 -13.44 8.06
N ASP A 114 3.64 -14.52 8.12
CA ASP A 114 2.72 -14.95 7.07
C ASP A 114 1.31 -14.46 7.46
N TYR A 115 0.79 -13.53 6.69
CA TYR A 115 -0.57 -13.01 6.80
C TYR A 115 -1.28 -13.04 5.44
N ARG A 116 -0.90 -14.01 4.62
CA ARG A 116 -1.55 -14.29 3.34
C ARG A 116 -3.04 -14.57 3.56
N GLU A 117 -3.85 -14.28 2.57
CA GLU A 117 -5.29 -14.57 2.57
C GLU A 117 -5.53 -16.06 2.72
N MET A 118 -6.61 -16.40 3.39
CA MET A 118 -7.04 -17.79 3.57
C MET A 118 -8.31 -18.04 2.80
N ALA A 119 -8.46 -19.26 2.31
CA ALA A 119 -9.72 -19.71 1.73
C ALA A 119 -10.84 -19.65 2.80
N PRO A 120 -12.07 -19.24 2.45
CA PRO A 120 -13.22 -19.31 3.35
C PRO A 120 -13.46 -20.74 3.84
N ALA A 121 -14.04 -20.89 5.04
CA ALA A 121 -14.29 -22.20 5.64
C ALA A 121 -15.17 -23.12 4.77
N GLN A 122 -16.01 -22.56 3.90
CA GLN A 122 -16.87 -23.31 2.99
C GLN A 122 -16.21 -23.59 1.63
N ALA A 123 -14.97 -23.16 1.41
CA ALA A 123 -14.27 -23.41 0.16
C ALA A 123 -13.98 -24.91 0.01
N HIS A 124 -14.24 -25.44 -1.18
CA HIS A 124 -13.93 -26.81 -1.55
C HIS A 124 -13.44 -26.86 -2.99
N ARG A 125 -12.80 -27.96 -3.37
CA ARG A 125 -12.13 -28.14 -4.66
C ARG A 125 -13.01 -27.75 -5.86
N ASP A 126 -14.27 -28.09 -5.83
CA ASP A 126 -15.18 -28.00 -6.97
C ASP A 126 -16.14 -26.80 -6.88
N ILE A 127 -15.85 -25.80 -6.00
CA ILE A 127 -16.74 -24.68 -5.73
C ILE A 127 -17.12 -23.85 -6.98
N PHE A 128 -16.26 -23.82 -8.00
CA PHE A 128 -16.49 -23.09 -9.24
C PHE A 128 -16.88 -24.00 -10.42
N VAL A 129 -17.04 -25.29 -10.22
CA VAL A 129 -17.42 -26.22 -11.30
C VAL A 129 -18.82 -25.90 -11.80
N GLY A 130 -18.95 -25.72 -13.12
CA GLY A 130 -20.22 -25.36 -13.77
C GLY A 130 -20.59 -23.88 -13.68
N MET A 131 -19.75 -23.03 -13.07
CA MET A 131 -19.93 -21.58 -13.02
C MET A 131 -19.29 -20.87 -14.23
N PRO A 132 -19.68 -19.63 -14.51
CA PRO A 132 -18.98 -18.80 -15.52
C PRO A 132 -17.50 -18.67 -15.22
N ALA A 133 -16.66 -18.53 -16.26
CA ALA A 133 -15.20 -18.49 -16.15
C ALA A 133 -14.68 -17.35 -15.22
N ASN A 134 -15.44 -16.28 -15.07
CA ASN A 134 -15.10 -15.14 -14.21
C ASN A 134 -15.59 -15.28 -12.77
N ALA A 135 -16.30 -16.36 -12.40
CA ALA A 135 -16.85 -16.54 -11.05
C ALA A 135 -15.77 -16.64 -9.95
N SER A 136 -14.55 -17.05 -10.32
CA SER A 136 -13.39 -17.08 -9.42
C SER A 136 -12.63 -15.75 -9.32
N ILE A 137 -13.07 -14.73 -10.06
CA ILE A 137 -12.42 -13.41 -10.13
C ILE A 137 -13.31 -12.34 -9.53
N PHE A 138 -14.62 -12.38 -9.80
CA PHE A 138 -15.57 -11.36 -9.38
C PHE A 138 -16.66 -11.94 -8.47
N GLY A 139 -17.14 -11.08 -7.57
CA GLY A 139 -18.26 -11.37 -6.67
C GLY A 139 -17.82 -12.02 -5.34
N GLY A 140 -18.79 -12.14 -4.43
CA GLY A 140 -18.53 -12.58 -3.06
C GLY A 140 -17.96 -13.99 -2.91
N LEU A 141 -18.22 -14.90 -3.87
CA LEU A 141 -17.68 -16.24 -3.83
C LEU A 141 -16.17 -16.28 -4.14
N ALA A 142 -15.67 -15.29 -4.88
CA ALA A 142 -14.25 -15.16 -5.19
C ALA A 142 -13.44 -14.54 -4.03
N ALA A 143 -14.13 -13.94 -3.04
CA ALA A 143 -13.46 -13.25 -1.94
C ALA A 143 -12.79 -14.26 -0.97
N ALA A 144 -11.52 -14.02 -0.66
CA ALA A 144 -10.79 -14.72 0.38
C ALA A 144 -10.97 -14.04 1.75
N VAL A 145 -10.50 -14.68 2.82
CA VAL A 145 -10.44 -14.07 4.15
C VAL A 145 -9.19 -13.20 4.23
N PRO A 146 -9.32 -11.87 4.41
CA PRO A 146 -8.19 -10.96 4.42
C PRO A 146 -7.25 -11.18 5.61
N GLY A 147 -5.95 -11.06 5.37
CA GLY A 147 -4.92 -11.13 6.39
C GLY A 147 -4.18 -9.82 6.68
N GLU A 148 -4.28 -8.83 5.78
CA GLU A 148 -3.44 -7.63 5.76
C GLU A 148 -3.43 -6.87 7.09
N VAL A 149 -4.58 -6.44 7.57
CA VAL A 149 -4.68 -5.64 8.82
C VAL A 149 -4.25 -6.47 10.04
N ARG A 150 -4.51 -7.78 10.02
CA ARG A 150 -4.07 -8.67 11.08
C ARG A 150 -2.55 -8.85 11.10
N GLY A 151 -1.94 -8.91 9.93
CA GLY A 151 -0.49 -8.90 9.76
C GLY A 151 0.15 -7.61 10.29
N TRP A 152 -0.43 -6.45 9.94
CA TRP A 152 0.02 -5.16 10.47
C TRP A 152 -0.13 -5.08 11.99
N GLU A 153 -1.24 -5.56 12.55
CA GLU A 153 -1.44 -5.63 14.00
C GLU A 153 -0.33 -6.45 14.67
N GLN A 154 0.00 -7.62 14.12
CA GLN A 154 1.05 -8.45 14.66
C GLN A 154 2.43 -7.82 14.52
N LEU A 155 2.73 -7.22 13.37
CA LEU A 155 3.96 -6.49 13.13
C LEU A 155 4.12 -5.32 14.12
N HIS A 156 3.04 -4.56 14.35
CA HIS A 156 3.00 -3.46 15.29
C HIS A 156 3.18 -3.92 16.75
N LYS A 157 2.51 -5.00 17.16
CA LYS A 157 2.68 -5.57 18.51
C LYS A 157 4.11 -5.98 18.82
N LEU A 158 4.82 -6.53 17.83
CA LEU A 158 6.18 -7.00 18.00
C LEU A 158 7.22 -5.88 17.95
N TYR A 159 7.02 -4.88 17.08
CA TYR A 159 8.08 -3.93 16.72
C TYR A 159 7.62 -2.47 16.62
N GLY A 160 6.33 -2.17 16.77
CA GLY A 160 5.79 -0.83 16.71
C GLY A 160 6.24 0.05 17.89
N ARG A 161 6.26 1.36 17.66
CA ARG A 161 6.59 2.39 18.65
C ARG A 161 5.55 3.50 18.69
N LEU A 162 5.04 3.89 17.52
CA LEU A 162 4.04 4.94 17.41
C LEU A 162 2.64 4.38 17.69
N PRO A 163 1.74 5.21 18.24
CA PRO A 163 0.34 4.85 18.35
C PRO A 163 -0.27 4.57 16.98
N TRP A 164 -1.18 3.60 16.91
CA TRP A 164 -1.81 3.18 15.65
C TRP A 164 -2.42 4.33 14.84
N HIS A 165 -3.10 5.25 15.52
CA HIS A 165 -3.72 6.41 14.86
C HIS A 165 -2.69 7.37 14.23
N GLU A 166 -1.48 7.49 14.79
CA GLU A 166 -0.42 8.33 14.22
C GLU A 166 0.18 7.70 12.97
N ILE A 167 0.27 6.36 12.91
CA ILE A 167 0.76 5.64 11.74
C ILE A 167 -0.17 5.82 10.56
N LEU A 168 -1.50 5.77 10.79
CA LEU A 168 -2.49 5.85 9.73
C LEU A 168 -2.91 7.29 9.38
N ALA A 169 -2.69 8.27 10.25
CA ALA A 169 -3.11 9.66 10.04
C ALA A 169 -2.64 10.28 8.70
N PRO A 170 -1.39 10.07 8.24
CA PRO A 170 -0.95 10.58 6.94
C PRO A 170 -1.79 10.02 5.79
N VAL A 171 -2.07 8.72 5.81
CA VAL A 171 -2.84 8.03 4.77
C VAL A 171 -4.28 8.50 4.77
N VAL A 172 -4.91 8.63 5.93
CA VAL A 172 -6.26 9.22 6.07
C VAL A 172 -6.30 10.63 5.49
N THR A 173 -5.25 11.40 5.68
CA THR A 173 -5.15 12.75 5.12
C THR A 173 -5.07 12.72 3.59
N ILE A 174 -4.23 11.83 3.02
CA ILE A 174 -4.08 11.64 1.57
C ILE A 174 -5.42 11.27 0.95
N THR A 175 -6.09 10.27 1.51
CA THR A 175 -7.36 9.75 0.96
C THR A 175 -8.50 10.77 1.06
N ARG A 176 -8.60 11.52 2.16
CA ARG A 176 -9.64 12.55 2.32
C ARG A 176 -9.45 13.75 1.39
N ARG A 177 -8.20 14.12 1.15
CA ARG A 177 -7.89 15.25 0.30
C ARG A 177 -7.84 14.90 -1.18
N GLY A 178 -7.76 13.62 -1.51
CA GLY A 178 -7.50 13.11 -2.84
C GLY A 178 -6.00 13.09 -3.15
N PHE A 179 -5.65 12.35 -4.17
CA PHE A 179 -4.28 12.18 -4.66
C PHE A 179 -4.26 12.19 -6.19
N ARG A 180 -3.09 12.43 -6.76
CA ARG A 180 -2.92 12.30 -8.21
C ARG A 180 -2.94 10.83 -8.58
N VAL A 181 -3.85 10.45 -9.48
CA VAL A 181 -3.97 9.08 -9.98
C VAL A 181 -2.66 8.69 -10.71
N PRO A 182 -1.93 7.67 -10.23
CA PRO A 182 -0.76 7.15 -10.93
C PRO A 182 -1.15 6.55 -12.28
N SER A 183 -0.20 6.51 -13.24
CA SER A 183 -0.46 5.92 -14.56
C SER A 183 -0.90 4.46 -14.48
N GLN A 184 -0.30 3.69 -13.59
CA GLN A 184 -0.66 2.29 -13.39
C GLN A 184 -2.11 2.11 -12.91
N LEU A 185 -2.56 2.91 -11.95
CA LEU A 185 -3.96 2.89 -11.51
C LEU A 185 -4.89 3.33 -12.65
N TYR A 186 -4.53 4.37 -13.40
CA TYR A 186 -5.31 4.82 -14.55
C TYR A 186 -5.51 3.71 -15.60
N ASP A 187 -4.44 3.02 -15.98
CA ASP A 187 -4.50 1.92 -16.93
C ASP A 187 -5.41 0.78 -16.43
N ARG A 188 -5.38 0.50 -15.12
CA ARG A 188 -6.25 -0.51 -14.51
C ARG A 188 -7.72 -0.07 -14.46
N LEU A 189 -7.99 1.19 -14.14
CA LEU A 189 -9.34 1.73 -14.16
C LEU A 189 -9.96 1.64 -15.55
N LEU A 190 -9.20 1.94 -16.61
CA LEU A 190 -9.66 1.76 -18.00
C LEU A 190 -9.93 0.29 -18.33
N LEU A 191 -9.04 -0.62 -17.91
CA LEU A 191 -9.19 -2.05 -18.18
C LEU A 191 -10.45 -2.65 -17.52
N PHE A 192 -10.82 -2.14 -16.35
CA PHE A 192 -11.94 -2.62 -15.54
C PHE A 192 -13.11 -1.65 -15.47
N GLU A 193 -13.19 -0.67 -16.40
CA GLU A 193 -14.24 0.35 -16.42
C GLU A 193 -15.65 -0.24 -16.33
N GLY A 194 -15.96 -1.23 -17.17
CA GLY A 194 -17.26 -1.90 -17.16
C GLY A 194 -17.63 -2.47 -15.78
N PRO A 195 -16.87 -3.43 -15.24
CA PRO A 195 -17.14 -4.00 -13.92
C PRO A 195 -17.16 -2.97 -12.78
N ILE A 196 -16.35 -1.90 -12.86
CA ILE A 196 -16.32 -0.84 -11.83
C ILE A 196 -17.61 -0.02 -11.89
N CYS A 197 -18.04 0.40 -13.10
CA CYS A 197 -19.25 1.21 -13.27
C CYS A 197 -20.55 0.42 -13.00
N GLU A 198 -20.52 -0.90 -13.13
CA GLU A 198 -21.65 -1.76 -12.78
C GLU A 198 -21.77 -2.04 -11.27
N ASP A 199 -20.70 -1.85 -10.52
CA ASP A 199 -20.70 -2.05 -9.06
C ASP A 199 -21.28 -0.84 -8.35
N SER A 200 -22.33 -1.06 -7.53
CA SER A 200 -23.07 0.02 -6.85
C SER A 200 -22.27 0.76 -5.77
N ALA A 201 -21.11 0.24 -5.37
CA ALA A 201 -20.26 0.86 -4.37
C ALA A 201 -19.06 1.59 -4.99
N LEU A 202 -18.66 1.23 -6.22
CA LEU A 202 -17.50 1.77 -6.91
C LEU A 202 -17.86 2.73 -8.05
N GLY A 203 -19.04 2.53 -8.70
CA GLY A 203 -19.53 3.30 -9.86
C GLY A 203 -20.31 4.58 -9.52
#